data_951904692f42b88b3811f89bfdf06ff4
#
_entry.id   951904692f42b88b3811f89bfdf06ff4
#
_cell.length_a   1.000
_cell.length_b   1.000
_cell.length_c   1.000
_cell.angle_alpha   90.00
_cell.angle_beta   90.00
_cell.angle_gamma   90.00
#
_symmetry.space_group_name_H-M   'P 1'
#
loop_
_entity.id
_entity.type
_entity.pdbx_description
1 polymer ?
#
loop_
_entity_poly.entity_id
_entity_poly.type
_entity_poly.pdbx_seq_one_letter_code
_entity_poly.pdbx_strand_id
1 'polypeptide(L)'
;KPPMQYYYVSSPYGFRIHPKSKLRQMHHGIDMAGTWQEEVRAPADGYVSFSGRNGSFGKSIKIVHKHGVTTLYGHLHRLKVRKGDFVTEGDIIGKMGSTGRAVGAHLHYEIKVKKKSVNPYNFISIGRELLSSSIIRK
;
A
#
# COMPACT_ATOMS: atom_id res chain seq x y z
N LYS A 1 -4.08 9.60 3.28
CA LYS A 1 -3.26 10.00 2.12
C LYS A 1 -2.80 8.79 1.34
N PRO A 2 -2.58 8.92 0.02
CA PRO A 2 -1.98 7.82 -0.73
C PRO A 2 -0.52 7.58 -0.28
N PRO A 3 -0.01 6.34 -0.45
CA PRO A 3 1.35 6.02 -0.03
C PRO A 3 2.43 6.57 -0.95
N MET A 4 2.08 7.04 -2.14
CA MET A 4 3.01 7.69 -3.07
C MET A 4 2.41 8.99 -3.57
N GLN A 5 3.27 9.96 -3.86
CA GLN A 5 2.83 11.28 -4.33
C GLN A 5 2.43 11.25 -5.80
N TYR A 6 3.23 10.60 -6.64
CA TYR A 6 3.00 10.50 -8.08
C TYR A 6 2.82 9.05 -8.46
N TYR A 7 1.64 8.70 -8.96
CA TYR A 7 1.32 7.32 -9.30
C TYR A 7 0.09 7.24 -10.20
N TYR A 8 -0.08 6.09 -10.83
CA TYR A 8 -1.36 5.69 -11.40
C TYR A 8 -1.63 4.24 -11.00
N VAL A 9 -2.92 3.87 -10.93
CA VAL A 9 -3.30 2.50 -10.58
C VAL A 9 -3.16 1.63 -11.84
N SER A 10 -2.21 0.72 -11.82
CA SER A 10 -1.94 -0.18 -12.95
C SER A 10 -2.74 -1.47 -12.88
N SER A 11 -3.19 -1.86 -11.70
CA SER A 11 -4.03 -3.04 -11.52
C SER A 11 -4.97 -2.83 -10.33
N PRO A 12 -6.29 -2.88 -10.56
CA PRO A 12 -7.26 -2.56 -9.51
C PRO A 12 -7.50 -3.73 -8.56
N TYR A 13 -8.11 -3.40 -7.42
CA TYR A 13 -8.60 -4.37 -6.45
C TYR A 13 -9.78 -5.16 -7.04
N GLY A 14 -9.88 -6.41 -6.66
CA GLY A 14 -11.03 -7.21 -6.97
C GLY A 14 -10.70 -8.42 -7.83
N PHE A 15 -11.73 -9.10 -8.26
CA PHE A 15 -11.57 -10.28 -9.10
C PHE A 15 -11.15 -9.90 -10.51
N ARG A 16 -10.23 -10.69 -11.05
CA ARG A 16 -9.76 -10.55 -12.43
C ARG A 16 -9.47 -11.92 -13.00
N ILE A 17 -9.51 -12.04 -14.32
CA ILE A 17 -9.18 -13.28 -15.01
C ILE A 17 -7.71 -13.25 -15.40
N HIS A 18 -6.96 -14.26 -14.96
CA HIS A 18 -5.54 -14.37 -15.29
C HIS A 18 -5.40 -14.60 -16.81
N PRO A 19 -4.54 -13.84 -17.51
CA PRO A 19 -4.46 -13.92 -18.97
C PRO A 19 -3.98 -15.27 -19.49
N LYS A 20 -3.16 -15.99 -18.75
CA LYS A 20 -2.65 -17.30 -19.18
C LYS A 20 -3.56 -18.44 -18.74
N SER A 21 -3.86 -18.53 -17.46
CA SER A 21 -4.63 -19.64 -16.89
C SER A 21 -6.13 -19.52 -17.14
N LYS A 22 -6.62 -18.33 -17.48
CA LYS A 22 -8.05 -18.02 -17.61
C LYS A 22 -8.82 -18.23 -16.31
N LEU A 23 -8.12 -18.40 -15.20
CA LEU A 23 -8.76 -18.56 -13.89
C LEU A 23 -9.07 -17.20 -13.28
N ARG A 24 -10.18 -17.15 -12.56
CA ARG A 24 -10.58 -15.97 -11.81
C ARG A 24 -9.73 -15.89 -10.55
N GLN A 25 -9.07 -14.75 -10.35
CA GLN A 25 -8.22 -14.51 -9.20
C GLN A 25 -8.64 -13.24 -8.48
N MET A 26 -8.56 -13.27 -7.15
CA MET A 26 -8.80 -12.11 -6.32
C MET A 26 -7.50 -11.33 -6.15
N HIS A 27 -7.53 -10.05 -6.46
CA HIS A 27 -6.44 -9.11 -6.18
C HIS A 27 -6.81 -8.34 -4.91
N HIS A 28 -6.11 -8.63 -3.81
CA HIS A 28 -6.45 -8.13 -2.47
C HIS A 28 -5.94 -6.72 -2.20
N GLY A 29 -5.34 -6.08 -3.18
CA GLY A 29 -4.85 -4.72 -3.08
C GLY A 29 -4.92 -4.03 -4.43
N ILE A 30 -4.22 -2.93 -4.56
CA ILE A 30 -4.03 -2.27 -5.85
C ILE A 30 -2.54 -2.25 -6.16
N ASP A 31 -2.21 -2.25 -7.45
CA ASP A 31 -0.86 -2.02 -7.90
C ASP A 31 -0.75 -0.58 -8.40
N MET A 32 0.23 0.13 -7.88
CA MET A 32 0.45 1.54 -8.16
C MET A 32 1.78 1.68 -8.90
N ALA A 33 1.72 2.10 -10.16
CA ALA A 33 2.91 2.36 -10.95
C ALA A 33 3.39 3.78 -10.72
N GLY A 34 4.69 3.97 -10.77
CA GLY A 34 5.30 5.27 -10.58
C GLY A 34 6.74 5.24 -11.04
N THR A 35 7.50 6.24 -10.63
CA THR A 35 8.91 6.33 -10.98
C THR A 35 9.71 5.30 -10.16
N TRP A 36 10.68 4.64 -10.78
CA TRP A 36 11.61 3.74 -10.09
C TRP A 36 12.21 4.43 -8.87
N GLN A 37 12.13 3.76 -7.72
CA GLN A 37 12.55 4.29 -6.43
C GLN A 37 11.73 5.48 -5.90
N GLU A 38 10.51 5.66 -6.39
CA GLU A 38 9.60 6.63 -5.83
C GLU A 38 9.48 6.41 -4.31
N GLU A 39 9.44 7.50 -3.55
CA GLU A 39 9.31 7.41 -2.10
C GLU A 39 7.93 6.91 -1.71
N VAL A 40 7.92 5.93 -0.81
CA VAL A 40 6.68 5.40 -0.23
C VAL A 40 6.56 6.00 1.18
N ARG A 41 5.42 6.59 1.46
CA ARG A 41 5.17 7.30 2.70
C ARG A 41 4.02 6.67 3.47
N ALA A 42 4.09 6.77 4.80
CA ALA A 42 3.00 6.31 5.65
C ALA A 42 1.75 7.15 5.38
N PRO A 43 0.62 6.51 5.03
CA PRO A 43 -0.62 7.25 4.75
C PRO A 43 -1.32 7.76 6.00
N ALA A 44 -0.94 7.25 7.15
CA ALA A 44 -1.47 7.62 8.46
C ALA A 44 -0.50 7.17 9.55
N ASP A 45 -0.67 7.69 10.75
CA ASP A 45 0.13 7.28 11.91
C ASP A 45 -0.07 5.80 12.21
N GLY A 46 0.97 5.14 12.72
CA GLY A 46 0.89 3.75 13.11
C GLY A 46 2.20 3.15 13.53
N TYR A 47 2.18 1.85 13.79
CA TYR A 47 3.36 1.08 14.16
C TYR A 47 3.71 0.08 13.09
N VAL A 48 4.99 -0.05 12.79
CA VAL A 48 5.50 -1.05 11.85
C VAL A 48 5.44 -2.42 12.52
N SER A 49 4.59 -3.29 12.01
CA SER A 49 4.45 -4.65 12.53
C SER A 49 5.33 -5.66 11.79
N PHE A 50 5.78 -5.32 10.59
CA PHE A 50 6.65 -6.16 9.79
C PHE A 50 7.48 -5.29 8.84
N SER A 51 8.74 -5.65 8.68
CA SER A 51 9.64 -5.01 7.69
C SER A 51 10.68 -6.05 7.27
N GLY A 52 10.64 -6.49 6.03
CA GLY A 52 11.56 -7.51 5.52
C GLY A 52 11.02 -8.21 4.29
N ARG A 53 11.60 -9.37 3.97
CA ARG A 53 11.13 -10.18 2.85
C ARG A 53 9.90 -10.99 3.25
N ASN A 54 8.94 -11.06 2.35
CA ASN A 54 7.65 -11.70 2.58
C ASN A 54 7.17 -12.40 1.31
N GLY A 55 7.79 -13.54 0.99
CA GLY A 55 7.36 -14.38 -0.12
C GLY A 55 7.28 -13.64 -1.45
N SER A 56 6.17 -13.79 -2.14
CA SER A 56 5.95 -13.18 -3.46
C SER A 56 5.85 -11.65 -3.42
N PHE A 57 5.60 -11.06 -2.25
CA PHE A 57 5.61 -9.60 -2.09
C PHE A 57 7.03 -9.03 -2.10
N GLY A 58 8.05 -9.86 -1.97
CA GLY A 58 9.43 -9.39 -1.88
C GLY A 58 9.66 -8.58 -0.61
N LYS A 59 10.44 -7.51 -0.71
CA LYS A 59 10.64 -6.59 0.41
C LYS A 59 9.35 -5.86 0.69
N SER A 60 8.85 -5.98 1.91
CA SER A 60 7.55 -5.43 2.27
C SER A 60 7.53 -4.86 3.68
N ILE A 61 6.53 -4.02 3.92
CA ILE A 61 6.28 -3.38 5.21
C ILE A 61 4.81 -3.55 5.52
N LYS A 62 4.49 -3.79 6.80
CA LYS A 62 3.12 -3.74 7.31
C LYS A 62 3.06 -2.72 8.43
N ILE A 63 2.01 -1.89 8.41
CA ILE A 63 1.78 -0.88 9.44
C ILE A 63 0.40 -1.12 10.06
N VAL A 64 0.34 -1.09 11.38
CA VAL A 64 -0.90 -1.17 12.14
C VAL A 64 -1.30 0.25 12.53
N HIS A 65 -2.47 0.66 12.07
CA HIS A 65 -3.07 1.96 12.35
C HIS A 65 -4.18 1.83 13.38
N LYS A 66 -4.80 2.95 13.74
CA LYS A 66 -5.96 2.95 14.63
C LYS A 66 -7.18 2.28 13.96
N HIS A 67 -8.15 1.91 14.78
CA HIS A 67 -9.46 1.40 14.35
C HIS A 67 -9.39 0.08 13.57
N GLY A 68 -8.39 -0.75 13.87
CA GLY A 68 -8.26 -2.06 13.24
C GLY A 68 -7.80 -2.02 11.79
N VAL A 69 -7.22 -0.92 11.35
CA VAL A 69 -6.72 -0.76 9.99
C VAL A 69 -5.26 -1.21 9.91
N THR A 70 -4.94 -2.02 8.92
CA THR A 70 -3.57 -2.46 8.63
C THR A 70 -3.28 -2.20 7.16
N THR A 71 -2.08 -1.71 6.86
CA THR A 71 -1.66 -1.48 5.47
C THR A 71 -0.41 -2.30 5.16
N LEU A 72 -0.31 -2.74 3.91
CA LEU A 72 0.83 -3.53 3.43
C LEU A 72 1.38 -2.89 2.16
N TYR A 73 2.70 -2.83 2.08
CA TYR A 73 3.45 -2.23 0.98
C TYR A 73 4.41 -3.29 0.46
N GLY A 74 4.19 -3.76 -0.76
CA GLY A 74 4.97 -4.84 -1.36
C GLY A 74 5.84 -4.39 -2.52
N HIS A 75 6.79 -5.24 -2.91
CA HIS A 75 7.73 -5.07 -4.01
C HIS A 75 8.66 -3.88 -3.82
N LEU A 76 8.99 -3.54 -2.58
CA LEU A 76 9.85 -2.40 -2.27
C LEU A 76 11.30 -2.65 -2.68
N HIS A 77 11.99 -1.58 -3.07
CA HIS A 77 13.42 -1.60 -3.34
C HIS A 77 14.21 -1.41 -2.03
N ARG A 78 13.77 -0.48 -1.19
CA ARG A 78 14.39 -0.20 0.10
C ARG A 78 13.36 -0.15 1.22
N LEU A 79 13.78 -0.64 2.38
CA LEU A 79 13.02 -0.55 3.63
C LEU A 79 13.75 0.46 4.51
N LYS A 80 13.04 1.51 4.91
CA LYS A 80 13.63 2.58 5.73
C LYS A 80 13.16 2.54 7.18
N VAL A 81 12.28 1.63 7.53
CA VAL A 81 11.76 1.46 8.88
C VAL A 81 11.87 0.02 9.31
N ARG A 82 11.83 -0.22 10.60
CA ARG A 82 11.95 -1.54 11.22
C ARG A 82 10.72 -1.86 12.03
N LYS A 83 10.48 -3.16 12.23
CA LYS A 83 9.43 -3.63 13.13
C LYS A 83 9.58 -2.94 14.49
N GLY A 84 8.48 -2.39 14.97
CA GLY A 84 8.43 -1.67 16.25
C GLY A 84 8.52 -0.16 16.13
N ASP A 85 8.96 0.36 14.98
CA ASP A 85 9.02 1.80 14.78
C ASP A 85 7.62 2.40 14.74
N PHE A 86 7.47 3.56 15.35
CA PHE A 86 6.27 4.38 15.17
C PHE A 86 6.50 5.32 14.00
N VAL A 87 5.50 5.44 13.13
CA VAL A 87 5.54 6.34 11.98
C VAL A 87 4.40 7.34 12.05
N THR A 88 4.67 8.53 11.57
CA THR A 88 3.67 9.61 11.46
C THR A 88 3.25 9.73 10.00
N GLU A 89 2.02 10.14 9.75
CA GLU A 89 1.55 10.39 8.39
C GLU A 89 2.55 11.24 7.62
N GLY A 90 2.93 10.79 6.43
CA GLY A 90 3.90 11.45 5.58
C GLY A 90 5.34 11.01 5.75
N ASP A 91 5.67 10.25 6.80
CA ASP A 91 7.04 9.73 6.97
C ASP A 91 7.40 8.80 5.83
N ILE A 92 8.64 8.94 5.34
CA ILE A 92 9.15 8.04 4.31
C ILE A 92 9.45 6.69 4.96
N ILE A 93 8.80 5.64 4.47
CA ILE A 93 8.98 4.28 5.01
C ILE A 93 9.83 3.40 4.10
N GLY A 94 9.96 3.76 2.83
CA GLY A 94 10.74 2.98 1.88
C GLY A 94 10.73 3.59 0.50
N LYS A 95 11.23 2.81 -0.47
CA LYS A 95 11.25 3.19 -1.88
C LYS A 95 10.63 2.08 -2.72
N MET A 96 9.81 2.47 -3.68
CA MET A 96 9.16 1.57 -4.62
C MET A 96 10.19 0.81 -5.45
N GLY A 97 9.89 -0.44 -5.75
CA GLY A 97 10.79 -1.27 -6.54
C GLY A 97 10.05 -2.35 -7.32
N SER A 98 10.74 -3.46 -7.52
CA SER A 98 10.19 -4.61 -8.23
C SER A 98 10.66 -5.94 -7.62
N THR A 99 10.87 -5.96 -6.31
CA THR A 99 11.28 -7.18 -5.60
C THR A 99 10.13 -8.19 -5.52
N GLY A 100 10.46 -9.45 -5.31
CA GLY A 100 9.47 -10.51 -5.30
C GLY A 100 9.00 -10.87 -6.70
N ARG A 101 7.71 -11.17 -6.85
CA ARG A 101 7.11 -11.56 -8.14
C ARG A 101 6.56 -10.40 -8.94
N ALA A 102 7.16 -9.23 -8.79
CA ALA A 102 6.74 -8.08 -9.55
C ALA A 102 7.16 -8.17 -11.01
N VAL A 103 6.28 -7.73 -11.90
CA VAL A 103 6.59 -7.54 -13.32
C VAL A 103 6.69 -6.04 -13.54
N GLY A 104 7.92 -5.54 -13.53
CA GLY A 104 8.19 -4.11 -13.60
C GLY A 104 8.04 -3.41 -12.26
N ALA A 105 8.38 -2.14 -12.23
CA ALA A 105 8.38 -1.35 -11.01
C ALA A 105 6.96 -0.91 -10.64
N HIS A 106 6.50 -1.33 -9.49
CA HIS A 106 5.21 -0.89 -8.93
C HIS A 106 5.16 -1.15 -7.44
N LEU A 107 4.25 -0.46 -6.77
CA LEU A 107 3.93 -0.71 -5.37
C LEU A 107 2.67 -1.55 -5.31
N HIS A 108 2.73 -2.68 -4.60
CA HIS A 108 1.52 -3.42 -4.25
C HIS A 108 1.05 -2.90 -2.90
N TYR A 109 -0.16 -2.37 -2.86
CA TYR A 109 -0.71 -1.70 -1.68
C TYR A 109 -2.01 -2.36 -1.25
N GLU A 110 -2.04 -2.85 -0.01
CA GLU A 110 -3.23 -3.46 0.57
C GLU A 110 -3.69 -2.70 1.80
N ILE A 111 -4.99 -2.62 1.96
CA ILE A 111 -5.61 -2.14 3.20
C ILE A 111 -6.51 -3.24 3.72
N LYS A 112 -6.38 -3.55 5.01
CA LYS A 112 -7.29 -4.45 5.72
C LYS A 112 -7.97 -3.68 6.84
N VAL A 113 -9.27 -3.86 6.96
CA VAL A 113 -10.05 -3.32 8.07
C VAL A 113 -10.59 -4.51 8.84
N LYS A 114 -10.20 -4.62 10.12
CA LYS A 114 -10.56 -5.76 10.96
C LYS A 114 -10.24 -7.10 10.27
N LYS A 115 -9.03 -7.20 9.73
CA LYS A 115 -8.46 -8.37 9.06
C LYS A 115 -9.09 -8.72 7.71
N LYS A 116 -10.00 -7.91 7.18
CA LYS A 116 -10.59 -8.11 5.87
C LYS A 116 -10.02 -7.12 4.87
N SER A 117 -9.61 -7.60 3.70
CA SER A 117 -9.13 -6.71 2.65
C SER A 117 -10.26 -5.85 2.12
N VAL A 118 -9.94 -4.60 1.82
CA VAL A 118 -10.87 -3.64 1.23
C VAL A 118 -10.20 -2.98 0.03
N ASN A 119 -10.98 -2.37 -0.84
CA ASN A 119 -10.43 -1.70 -2.01
C ASN A 119 -9.69 -0.42 -1.59
N PRO A 120 -8.35 -0.38 -1.70
CA PRO A 120 -7.58 0.80 -1.29
C PRO A 120 -7.95 2.06 -2.06
N TYR A 121 -8.41 1.93 -3.31
CA TYR A 121 -8.80 3.07 -4.12
C TYR A 121 -9.92 3.88 -3.45
N ASN A 122 -10.89 3.19 -2.86
CA ASN A 122 -11.98 3.88 -2.14
C ASN A 122 -11.45 4.68 -0.96
N PHE A 123 -10.47 4.14 -0.25
CA PHE A 123 -9.84 4.84 0.88
C PHE A 123 -9.04 6.05 0.44
N ILE A 124 -8.31 5.94 -0.65
CA ILE A 124 -7.54 7.07 -1.18
C ILE A 124 -8.48 8.20 -1.60
N SER A 125 -9.52 7.87 -2.36
CA SER A 125 -10.48 8.84 -2.87
C SER A 125 -11.30 9.47 -1.74
N ILE A 126 -11.89 8.63 -0.88
CA ILE A 126 -12.68 9.09 0.27
C ILE A 126 -11.80 9.86 1.24
N GLY A 127 -10.56 9.43 1.44
CA GLY A 127 -9.62 10.11 2.32
C GLY A 127 -9.36 11.55 1.91
N ARG A 128 -9.24 11.81 0.61
CA ARG A 128 -9.08 13.17 0.10
C ARG A 128 -10.32 14.02 0.39
N GLU A 129 -11.49 13.48 0.11
CA GLU A 129 -12.75 14.15 0.37
C GLU A 129 -12.95 14.40 1.86
N LEU A 130 -12.67 13.42 2.69
CA LEU A 130 -12.80 13.55 4.13
C LEU A 130 -11.83 14.58 4.70
N LEU A 131 -10.62 14.65 4.18
CA LEU A 131 -9.66 15.68 4.60
C LEU A 131 -10.21 17.07 4.30
N SER A 132 -10.69 17.31 3.10
CA SER A 132 -11.29 18.56 2.74
C SER A 132 -12.51 18.87 3.59
N SER A 133 -13.40 17.91 3.75
CA SER A 133 -14.62 18.05 4.54
C SER A 133 -14.35 18.26 6.03
N SER A 134 -13.37 17.53 6.58
CA SER A 134 -13.07 17.65 8.02
C SER A 134 -12.44 19.00 8.34
N ILE A 135 -11.71 19.60 7.44
CA ILE A 135 -11.22 20.96 7.61
C ILE A 135 -12.39 21.93 7.68
N ILE A 136 -13.37 21.72 6.84
CA ILE A 136 -14.57 22.56 6.81
C ILE A 136 -15.44 22.35 8.04
N ARG A 137 -15.60 21.08 8.46
CA ARG A 137 -16.48 20.73 9.57
C ARG A 137 -15.91 21.02 10.95
N LYS A 138 -14.62 21.19 11.04
CA LYS A 138 -13.97 21.54 12.28
C LYS A 138 -13.97 23.03 12.51
#